data_6d676398f97f7f00b5883307ff925a13
#
_entry.id   6d676398f97f7f00b5883307ff925a13
#
_cell.length_a   1.000
_cell.length_b   1.000
_cell.length_c   1.000
_cell.angle_alpha   90.00
_cell.angle_beta   90.00
_cell.angle_gamma   90.00
#
_symmetry.space_group_name_H-M   'P 1'
#
loop_
_entity.id
_entity.type
_entity.pdbx_description
1 polymer ?
#
loop_
_entity_poly.entity_id
_entity_poly.type
_entity_poly.pdbx_seq_one_letter_code
_entity_poly.pdbx_strand_id
1 'polypeptide(L)'
;MESGDYDAPPSSGLVMAESWQATVVLGALTLILGLIVSFHPAGSLNVVAVLLGVLMILSGIFHLIRVFGPGESHRVWLGIAGLLFLVIGVVLIRHLHLTRALIGLFVGLTWVVQGVTALIGGIAGGAREGRAWWIAFGAVSLIAGIVVTATPVSSLTVLAVLLGVWSIVMGVFEIIGGLILRRMVSTREATLAGPPGSSAMTTSG
;
A
#
# COMPACT_ATOMS: atom_id res chain seq x y z
N MET A 1 -32.31 33.33 -26.64
CA MET A 1 -31.48 33.72 -25.45
C MET A 1 -31.65 32.57 -24.45
N GLU A 2 -30.83 31.57 -24.59
CA GLU A 2 -30.82 30.31 -23.79
C GLU A 2 -29.88 30.56 -22.65
N SER A 3 -30.44 30.75 -21.45
CA SER A 3 -29.70 30.87 -20.21
C SER A 3 -29.16 29.48 -19.89
N GLY A 4 -27.91 29.23 -20.27
CA GLY A 4 -27.19 28.02 -19.85
C GLY A 4 -27.16 27.96 -18.31
N ASP A 5 -27.84 26.97 -17.80
CA ASP A 5 -27.77 26.53 -16.42
C ASP A 5 -26.37 25.92 -16.25
N TYR A 6 -25.40 26.75 -15.79
CA TYR A 6 -24.10 26.27 -15.40
C TYR A 6 -24.31 25.59 -14.04
N ASP A 7 -24.43 24.25 -14.06
CA ASP A 7 -24.29 23.43 -12.87
C ASP A 7 -22.99 23.83 -12.16
N ALA A 8 -23.12 24.63 -11.11
CA ALA A 8 -21.99 24.97 -10.27
C ALA A 8 -21.40 23.66 -9.71
N PRO A 9 -20.08 23.43 -9.82
CA PRO A 9 -19.47 22.23 -9.28
C PRO A 9 -19.82 22.12 -7.78
N PRO A 10 -20.08 20.90 -7.30
CA PRO A 10 -20.48 20.69 -5.90
C PRO A 10 -19.50 21.42 -4.99
N SER A 11 -20.05 22.24 -4.12
CA SER A 11 -19.31 23.17 -3.27
C SER A 11 -18.11 22.46 -2.63
N SER A 12 -16.92 22.98 -2.89
CA SER A 12 -15.63 22.44 -2.42
C SER A 12 -15.60 22.14 -0.91
N GLY A 13 -16.52 22.72 -0.15
CA GLY A 13 -16.74 22.45 1.28
C GLY A 13 -17.27 21.05 1.58
N LEU A 14 -18.14 20.47 0.75
CA LEU A 14 -18.67 19.12 0.97
C LEU A 14 -17.59 18.06 0.73
N VAL A 15 -16.78 18.22 -0.32
CA VAL A 15 -15.65 17.32 -0.62
C VAL A 15 -14.59 17.37 0.47
N MET A 16 -14.34 18.53 1.06
CA MET A 16 -13.38 18.68 2.17
C MET A 16 -13.93 18.14 3.49
N ALA A 17 -15.24 18.26 3.74
CA ALA A 17 -15.87 17.69 4.94
C ALA A 17 -15.86 16.15 4.94
N GLU A 18 -15.97 15.53 3.77
CA GLU A 18 -15.93 14.08 3.62
C GLU A 18 -14.49 13.55 3.70
N SER A 19 -13.50 14.35 3.28
CA SER A 19 -12.08 13.95 3.24
C SER A 19 -11.43 13.79 4.63
N TRP A 20 -11.75 14.63 5.63
CA TRP A 20 -11.14 14.50 6.97
C TRP A 20 -11.60 13.22 7.70
N GLN A 21 -12.87 12.82 7.52
CA GLN A 21 -13.41 11.58 8.11
C GLN A 21 -12.71 10.36 7.50
N ALA A 22 -12.57 10.34 6.18
CA ALA A 22 -11.85 9.28 5.48
C ALA A 22 -10.39 9.18 5.95
N THR A 23 -9.70 10.30 6.12
CA THR A 23 -8.31 10.35 6.61
C THR A 23 -8.20 9.80 8.04
N VAL A 24 -9.11 10.18 8.95
CA VAL A 24 -9.11 9.67 10.33
C VAL A 24 -9.42 8.18 10.38
N VAL A 25 -10.39 7.71 9.59
CA VAL A 25 -10.74 6.29 9.52
C VAL A 25 -9.58 5.47 8.95
N LEU A 26 -8.96 5.94 7.87
CA LEU A 26 -7.76 5.29 7.30
C LEU A 26 -6.62 5.25 8.31
N GLY A 27 -6.33 6.35 8.99
CA GLY A 27 -5.31 6.40 10.04
C GLY A 27 -5.59 5.44 11.19
N ALA A 28 -6.85 5.33 11.62
CA ALA A 28 -7.25 4.37 12.65
C ALA A 28 -7.09 2.92 12.18
N LEU A 29 -7.48 2.62 10.94
CA LEU A 29 -7.27 1.28 10.35
C LEU A 29 -5.77 0.96 10.20
N THR A 30 -4.97 1.89 9.71
CA THR A 30 -3.51 1.74 9.58
C THR A 30 -2.87 1.49 10.93
N LEU A 31 -3.29 2.22 11.97
CA LEU A 31 -2.80 2.05 13.33
C LEU A 31 -3.17 0.67 13.91
N ILE A 32 -4.43 0.25 13.77
CA ILE A 32 -4.89 -1.07 14.23
C ILE A 32 -4.14 -2.19 13.51
N LEU A 33 -3.99 -2.09 12.20
CA LEU A 33 -3.21 -3.06 11.41
C LEU A 33 -1.75 -3.09 11.85
N GLY A 34 -1.13 -1.94 12.08
CA GLY A 34 0.23 -1.83 12.60
C GLY A 34 0.40 -2.52 13.96
N LEU A 35 -0.57 -2.34 14.87
CA LEU A 35 -0.58 -3.03 16.16
C LEU A 35 -0.69 -4.55 16.00
N ILE A 36 -1.62 -5.03 15.19
CA ILE A 36 -1.81 -6.46 14.93
C ILE A 36 -0.53 -7.08 14.37
N VAL A 37 0.07 -6.44 13.36
CA VAL A 37 1.32 -6.92 12.72
C VAL A 37 2.48 -6.90 13.71
N SER A 38 2.59 -5.87 14.55
CA SER A 38 3.69 -5.72 15.50
C SER A 38 3.63 -6.76 16.64
N PHE A 39 2.43 -7.05 17.16
CA PHE A 39 2.26 -8.00 18.26
C PHE A 39 2.11 -9.46 17.81
N HIS A 40 1.65 -9.71 16.57
CA HIS A 40 1.45 -11.05 16.03
C HIS A 40 2.08 -11.20 14.62
N PRO A 41 3.40 -10.98 14.48
CA PRO A 41 4.05 -10.96 13.17
C PRO A 41 3.93 -12.29 12.42
N ALA A 42 4.05 -13.42 13.11
CA ALA A 42 3.90 -14.74 12.50
C ALA A 42 2.48 -15.01 12.01
N GLY A 43 1.47 -14.56 12.74
CA GLY A 43 0.07 -14.62 12.34
C GLY A 43 -0.21 -13.77 11.11
N SER A 44 0.29 -12.53 11.09
CA SER A 44 0.15 -11.62 9.96
C SER A 44 0.81 -12.15 8.69
N LEU A 45 2.00 -12.73 8.81
CA LEU A 45 2.69 -13.39 7.68
C LEU A 45 1.92 -14.61 7.16
N ASN A 46 1.24 -15.36 8.03
CA ASN A 46 0.37 -16.45 7.60
C ASN A 46 -0.83 -15.94 6.81
N VAL A 47 -1.45 -14.83 7.25
CA VAL A 47 -2.55 -14.19 6.50
C VAL A 47 -2.08 -13.78 5.10
N VAL A 48 -0.91 -13.15 4.99
CA VAL A 48 -0.32 -12.79 3.69
C VAL A 48 -0.09 -14.02 2.82
N ALA A 49 0.46 -15.11 3.39
CA ALA A 49 0.68 -16.36 2.67
C ALA A 49 -0.63 -16.98 2.15
N VAL A 50 -1.68 -16.99 2.99
CA VAL A 50 -3.01 -17.48 2.59
C VAL A 50 -3.60 -16.59 1.49
N LEU A 51 -3.53 -15.26 1.62
CA LEU A 51 -4.02 -14.34 0.59
C LEU A 51 -3.31 -14.56 -0.75
N LEU A 52 -1.99 -14.72 -0.75
CA LEU A 52 -1.23 -15.04 -1.96
C LEU A 52 -1.69 -16.37 -2.57
N GLY A 53 -1.90 -17.39 -1.74
CA GLY A 53 -2.42 -18.69 -2.21
C GLY A 53 -3.81 -18.57 -2.84
N VAL A 54 -4.72 -17.83 -2.21
CA VAL A 54 -6.06 -17.55 -2.74
C VAL A 54 -5.97 -16.79 -4.07
N LEU A 55 -5.13 -15.75 -4.15
CA LEU A 55 -4.93 -14.99 -5.39
C LEU A 55 -4.39 -15.88 -6.52
N MET A 56 -3.47 -16.82 -6.21
CA MET A 56 -2.96 -17.78 -7.18
C MET A 56 -4.07 -18.72 -7.65
N ILE A 57 -4.91 -19.24 -6.76
CA ILE A 57 -6.06 -20.09 -7.11
C ILE A 57 -7.03 -19.33 -8.02
N LEU A 58 -7.42 -18.10 -7.65
CA LEU A 58 -8.31 -17.28 -8.46
C LEU A 58 -7.72 -16.98 -9.84
N SER A 59 -6.43 -16.64 -9.90
CA SER A 59 -5.71 -16.45 -11.17
C SER A 59 -5.69 -17.72 -12.00
N GLY A 60 -5.46 -18.88 -11.38
CA GLY A 60 -5.49 -20.18 -12.06
C GLY A 60 -6.87 -20.49 -12.66
N ILE A 61 -7.94 -20.28 -11.88
CA ILE A 61 -9.32 -20.44 -12.36
C ILE A 61 -9.59 -19.48 -13.53
N PHE A 62 -9.20 -18.24 -13.42
CA PHE A 62 -9.38 -17.24 -14.48
C PHE A 62 -8.67 -17.63 -15.77
N HIS A 63 -7.42 -18.14 -15.68
CA HIS A 63 -6.69 -18.63 -16.85
C HIS A 63 -7.38 -19.85 -17.49
N LEU A 64 -7.90 -20.77 -16.68
CA LEU A 64 -8.63 -21.92 -17.18
C LEU A 64 -9.94 -21.54 -17.88
N ILE A 65 -10.68 -20.57 -17.34
CA ILE A 65 -11.89 -20.05 -17.99
C ILE A 65 -11.55 -19.45 -19.36
N ARG A 66 -10.45 -18.69 -19.45
CA ARG A 66 -10.01 -18.08 -20.71
C ARG A 66 -9.63 -19.10 -21.79
N VAL A 67 -9.20 -20.31 -21.43
CA VAL A 67 -8.92 -21.38 -22.39
C VAL A 67 -10.13 -21.68 -23.28
N PHE A 68 -11.35 -21.55 -22.74
CA PHE A 68 -12.59 -21.80 -23.47
C PHE A 68 -13.10 -20.57 -24.23
N GLY A 69 -12.44 -19.42 -24.09
CA GLY A 69 -12.81 -18.18 -24.78
C GLY A 69 -12.56 -18.23 -26.29
N PRO A 70 -13.39 -17.53 -27.11
CA PRO A 70 -13.16 -17.40 -28.54
C PRO A 70 -11.95 -16.50 -28.82
N GLY A 71 -11.09 -16.88 -29.79
CA GLY A 71 -9.98 -16.06 -30.27
C GLY A 71 -8.61 -16.22 -29.56
N GLU A 72 -8.49 -17.07 -28.57
CA GLU A 72 -7.21 -17.30 -27.90
C GLU A 72 -6.25 -18.15 -28.74
N SER A 73 -5.14 -17.56 -29.18
CA SER A 73 -4.11 -18.23 -30.00
C SER A 73 -3.20 -19.19 -29.17
N HIS A 74 -3.15 -19.03 -27.85
CA HIS A 74 -2.23 -19.75 -26.95
C HIS A 74 -2.94 -20.58 -25.89
N ARG A 75 -4.03 -21.25 -26.25
CA ARG A 75 -4.88 -22.03 -25.32
C ARG A 75 -4.10 -23.04 -24.48
N VAL A 76 -3.13 -23.74 -25.07
CA VAL A 76 -2.31 -24.74 -24.36
C VAL A 76 -1.49 -24.09 -23.25
N TRP A 77 -0.86 -22.94 -23.54
CA TRP A 77 -0.07 -22.20 -22.55
C TRP A 77 -0.94 -21.61 -21.42
N LEU A 78 -2.13 -21.12 -21.75
CA LEU A 78 -3.09 -20.66 -20.74
C LEU A 78 -3.57 -21.82 -19.85
N GLY A 79 -3.81 -23.00 -20.42
CA GLY A 79 -4.20 -24.18 -19.65
C GLY A 79 -3.11 -24.66 -18.71
N ILE A 80 -1.87 -24.75 -19.20
CA ILE A 80 -0.71 -25.10 -18.37
C ILE A 80 -0.49 -24.08 -17.25
N ALA A 81 -0.52 -22.78 -17.58
CA ALA A 81 -0.37 -21.72 -16.59
C ALA A 81 -1.49 -21.74 -15.53
N GLY A 82 -2.74 -21.94 -15.96
CA GLY A 82 -3.89 -22.03 -15.05
C GLY A 82 -3.77 -23.20 -14.09
N LEU A 83 -3.40 -24.39 -14.59
CA LEU A 83 -3.17 -25.56 -13.75
C LEU A 83 -2.00 -25.36 -12.79
N LEU A 84 -0.90 -24.77 -13.28
CA LEU A 84 0.27 -24.46 -12.45
C LEU A 84 -0.08 -23.49 -11.31
N PHE A 85 -0.82 -22.41 -11.61
CA PHE A 85 -1.27 -21.47 -10.59
C PHE A 85 -2.20 -22.10 -9.55
N LEU A 86 -3.08 -23.00 -9.95
CA LEU A 86 -3.92 -23.76 -9.01
C LEU A 86 -3.08 -24.62 -8.07
N VAL A 87 -2.15 -25.39 -8.62
CA VAL A 87 -1.27 -26.28 -7.83
C VAL A 87 -0.43 -25.45 -6.86
N ILE A 88 0.21 -24.39 -7.36
CA ILE A 88 1.02 -23.49 -6.53
C ILE A 88 0.16 -22.87 -5.43
N GLY A 89 -1.04 -22.36 -5.74
CA GLY A 89 -1.94 -21.74 -4.77
C GLY A 89 -2.34 -22.69 -3.64
N VAL A 90 -2.65 -23.95 -3.97
CA VAL A 90 -2.95 -24.98 -2.96
C VAL A 90 -1.73 -25.30 -2.10
N VAL A 91 -0.54 -25.42 -2.69
CA VAL A 91 0.72 -25.65 -1.96
C VAL A 91 1.03 -24.50 -1.00
N LEU A 92 0.84 -23.25 -1.45
CA LEU A 92 1.06 -22.05 -0.63
C LEU A 92 0.18 -22.04 0.63
N ILE A 93 -1.08 -22.47 0.52
CA ILE A 93 -2.01 -22.52 1.65
C ILE A 93 -1.69 -23.72 2.57
N ARG A 94 -1.32 -24.85 2.00
CA ARG A 94 -1.05 -26.06 2.77
C ARG A 94 0.28 -26.01 3.54
N HIS A 95 1.28 -25.31 3.02
CA HIS A 95 2.64 -25.28 3.56
C HIS A 95 3.07 -23.85 3.92
N LEU A 96 2.38 -23.23 4.88
CA LEU A 96 2.62 -21.83 5.27
C LEU A 96 4.07 -21.52 5.68
N HIS A 97 4.76 -22.48 6.30
CA HIS A 97 6.17 -22.30 6.64
C HIS A 97 7.06 -22.20 5.40
N LEU A 98 6.84 -23.09 4.41
CA LEU A 98 7.54 -23.05 3.14
C LEU A 98 7.22 -21.76 2.38
N THR A 99 5.96 -21.35 2.38
CA THR A 99 5.50 -20.11 1.74
C THR A 99 6.20 -18.89 2.30
N ARG A 100 6.30 -18.79 3.63
CA ARG A 100 7.07 -17.70 4.28
C ARG A 100 8.55 -17.73 3.89
N ALA A 101 9.15 -18.92 3.85
CA ALA A 101 10.54 -19.05 3.42
C ALA A 101 10.74 -18.59 1.96
N LEU A 102 9.82 -18.96 1.06
CA LEU A 102 9.86 -18.54 -0.35
C LEU A 102 9.66 -17.02 -0.50
N ILE A 103 8.72 -16.42 0.25
CA ILE A 103 8.52 -14.96 0.25
C ILE A 103 9.81 -14.27 0.72
N GLY A 104 10.41 -14.73 1.82
CA GLY A 104 11.66 -14.17 2.33
C GLY A 104 12.81 -14.29 1.35
N LEU A 105 12.95 -15.46 0.72
CA LEU A 105 13.95 -15.69 -0.31
C LEU A 105 13.76 -14.74 -1.50
N PHE A 106 12.52 -14.56 -1.97
CA PHE A 106 12.20 -13.65 -3.07
C PHE A 106 12.51 -12.20 -2.72
N VAL A 107 12.12 -11.75 -1.52
CA VAL A 107 12.43 -10.39 -1.02
C VAL A 107 13.93 -10.20 -0.90
N GLY A 108 14.65 -11.16 -0.30
CA GLY A 108 16.10 -11.10 -0.15
C GLY A 108 16.82 -11.03 -1.50
N LEU A 109 16.43 -11.91 -2.45
CA LEU A 109 17.01 -11.91 -3.79
C LEU A 109 16.75 -10.59 -4.53
N THR A 110 15.54 -10.04 -4.41
CA THR A 110 15.20 -8.73 -4.99
C THR A 110 16.09 -7.62 -4.43
N TRP A 111 16.35 -7.62 -3.12
CA TRP A 111 17.25 -6.66 -2.49
C TRP A 111 18.72 -6.85 -2.88
N VAL A 112 19.17 -8.10 -3.08
CA VAL A 112 20.51 -8.36 -3.62
C VAL A 112 20.64 -7.76 -5.02
N VAL A 113 19.71 -8.04 -5.92
CA VAL A 113 19.72 -7.50 -7.29
C VAL A 113 19.67 -5.97 -7.27
N GLN A 114 18.81 -5.38 -6.44
CA GLN A 114 18.70 -3.93 -6.29
C GLN A 114 20.00 -3.32 -5.73
N GLY A 115 20.60 -3.97 -4.73
CA GLY A 115 21.88 -3.54 -4.16
C GLY A 115 23.01 -3.56 -5.17
N VAL A 116 23.14 -4.63 -5.95
CA VAL A 116 24.13 -4.75 -7.03
C VAL A 116 23.93 -3.67 -8.09
N THR A 117 22.69 -3.47 -8.56
CA THR A 117 22.35 -2.45 -9.56
C THR A 117 22.64 -1.03 -9.06
N ALA A 118 22.34 -0.74 -7.79
CA ALA A 118 22.62 0.55 -7.18
C ALA A 118 24.13 0.80 -7.04
N LEU A 119 24.90 -0.22 -6.67
CA LEU A 119 26.39 -0.15 -6.60
C LEU A 119 26.98 0.11 -7.99
N ILE A 120 26.57 -0.67 -8.99
CA ILE A 120 27.04 -0.49 -10.37
C ILE A 120 26.70 0.93 -10.86
N GLY A 121 25.47 1.39 -10.65
CA GLY A 121 25.02 2.72 -11.03
C GLY A 121 25.78 3.83 -10.31
N GLY A 122 26.07 3.65 -9.01
CA GLY A 122 26.90 4.58 -8.22
C GLY A 122 28.36 4.63 -8.66
N ILE A 123 28.93 3.49 -9.07
CA ILE A 123 30.34 3.40 -9.53
C ILE A 123 30.47 3.89 -10.97
N ALA A 124 29.61 3.45 -11.88
CA ALA A 124 29.66 3.74 -13.30
C ALA A 124 29.13 5.15 -13.68
N GLY A 125 28.29 5.75 -12.84
CA GLY A 125 27.57 6.99 -13.13
C GLY A 125 28.39 8.29 -13.14
N GLY A 126 29.72 8.25 -12.99
CA GLY A 126 30.60 9.45 -13.03
C GLY A 126 30.39 10.39 -11.82
N ALA A 127 30.86 11.64 -11.92
CA ALA A 127 30.79 12.65 -10.86
C ALA A 127 29.38 13.30 -10.77
N ARG A 128 28.33 12.50 -10.50
CA ARG A 128 26.97 12.99 -10.23
C ARG A 128 26.81 13.33 -8.74
N GLU A 129 26.13 14.43 -8.46
CA GLU A 129 25.65 14.71 -7.11
C GLU A 129 24.83 13.51 -6.59
N GLY A 130 25.16 13.02 -5.38
CA GLY A 130 24.48 11.86 -4.79
C GLY A 130 25.15 10.49 -5.03
N ARG A 131 26.30 10.40 -5.72
CA ARG A 131 27.04 9.14 -5.93
C ARG A 131 27.26 8.36 -4.63
N ALA A 132 27.69 9.06 -3.58
CA ALA A 132 27.93 8.44 -2.27
C ALA A 132 26.66 7.83 -1.69
N TRP A 133 25.52 8.48 -1.89
CA TRP A 133 24.22 7.98 -1.46
C TRP A 133 23.83 6.68 -2.19
N TRP A 134 24.01 6.62 -3.51
CA TRP A 134 23.75 5.41 -4.29
C TRP A 134 24.63 4.23 -3.89
N ILE A 135 25.91 4.48 -3.63
CA ILE A 135 26.85 3.46 -3.17
C ILE A 135 26.47 2.98 -1.75
N ALA A 136 26.19 3.91 -0.83
CA ALA A 136 25.78 3.57 0.53
C ALA A 136 24.47 2.77 0.53
N PHE A 137 23.46 3.23 -0.21
CA PHE A 137 22.19 2.53 -0.35
C PHE A 137 22.38 1.14 -0.98
N GLY A 138 23.19 1.04 -2.04
CA GLY A 138 23.48 -0.24 -2.69
C GLY A 138 24.19 -1.22 -1.76
N ALA A 139 25.17 -0.76 -0.97
CA ALA A 139 25.89 -1.59 -0.01
C ALA A 139 24.95 -2.10 1.11
N VAL A 140 24.13 -1.22 1.68
CA VAL A 140 23.15 -1.58 2.71
C VAL A 140 22.12 -2.57 2.16
N SER A 141 21.56 -2.31 0.97
CA SER A 141 20.60 -3.20 0.32
C SER A 141 21.19 -4.58 0.01
N LEU A 142 22.44 -4.62 -0.45
CA LEU A 142 23.13 -5.88 -0.74
C LEU A 142 23.33 -6.71 0.53
N ILE A 143 23.87 -6.09 1.59
CA ILE A 143 24.07 -6.76 2.88
C ILE A 143 22.74 -7.25 3.45
N ALA A 144 21.73 -6.39 3.48
CA ALA A 144 20.39 -6.73 3.95
C ALA A 144 19.78 -7.88 3.13
N GLY A 145 19.92 -7.84 1.79
CA GLY A 145 19.45 -8.90 0.90
C GLY A 145 20.12 -10.24 1.15
N ILE A 146 21.44 -10.26 1.39
CA ILE A 146 22.18 -11.48 1.74
C ILE A 146 21.68 -12.05 3.08
N VAL A 147 21.52 -11.21 4.10
CA VAL A 147 21.00 -11.63 5.42
C VAL A 147 19.60 -12.20 5.30
N VAL A 148 18.71 -11.52 4.58
CA VAL A 148 17.32 -11.99 4.36
C VAL A 148 17.30 -13.32 3.58
N THR A 149 18.17 -13.49 2.61
CA THR A 149 18.27 -14.74 1.83
C THR A 149 18.81 -15.88 2.68
N ALA A 150 19.76 -15.62 3.59
CA ALA A 150 20.34 -16.63 4.47
C ALA A 150 19.39 -17.10 5.58
N THR A 151 18.55 -16.20 6.10
CA THR A 151 17.58 -16.49 7.19
C THR A 151 16.18 -15.98 6.87
N PRO A 152 15.51 -16.53 5.86
CA PRO A 152 14.32 -15.90 5.27
C PRO A 152 13.15 -15.77 6.26
N VAL A 153 12.86 -16.78 7.06
CA VAL A 153 11.70 -16.76 7.99
C VAL A 153 11.92 -15.78 9.15
N SER A 154 13.13 -15.79 9.75
CA SER A 154 13.47 -14.88 10.85
C SER A 154 13.51 -13.43 10.37
N SER A 155 14.12 -13.18 9.22
CA SER A 155 14.20 -11.85 8.61
C SER A 155 12.82 -11.29 8.27
N LEU A 156 11.91 -12.09 7.72
CA LEU A 156 10.53 -11.68 7.47
C LEU A 156 9.80 -11.29 8.77
N THR A 157 10.05 -12.00 9.86
CA THR A 157 9.45 -11.66 11.15
C THR A 157 9.92 -10.28 11.63
N VAL A 158 11.21 -10.01 11.54
CA VAL A 158 11.78 -8.68 11.86
C VAL A 158 11.21 -7.59 10.95
N LEU A 159 11.17 -7.85 9.64
CA LEU A 159 10.59 -6.91 8.68
C LEU A 159 9.11 -6.64 8.95
N ALA A 160 8.33 -7.67 9.32
CA ALA A 160 6.92 -7.49 9.68
C ALA A 160 6.77 -6.60 10.92
N VAL A 161 7.59 -6.80 11.96
CA VAL A 161 7.59 -5.93 13.15
C VAL A 161 7.96 -4.49 12.78
N LEU A 162 9.01 -4.29 11.98
CA LEU A 162 9.41 -2.95 11.53
C LEU A 162 8.28 -2.26 10.74
N LEU A 163 7.64 -2.98 9.82
CA LEU A 163 6.50 -2.46 9.06
C LEU A 163 5.31 -2.16 9.98
N GLY A 164 5.07 -3.01 10.98
CA GLY A 164 4.03 -2.78 11.99
C GLY A 164 4.27 -1.50 12.78
N VAL A 165 5.49 -1.30 13.29
CA VAL A 165 5.89 -0.07 14.00
C VAL A 165 5.78 1.15 13.08
N TRP A 166 6.25 1.05 11.84
CA TRP A 166 6.12 2.13 10.86
C TRP A 166 4.65 2.48 10.58
N SER A 167 3.80 1.47 10.43
CA SER A 167 2.35 1.66 10.23
C SER A 167 1.69 2.32 11.43
N ILE A 168 2.11 2.00 12.66
CA ILE A 168 1.63 2.69 13.88
C ILE A 168 1.98 4.18 13.81
N VAL A 169 3.23 4.52 13.49
CA VAL A 169 3.68 5.91 13.37
C VAL A 169 2.88 6.64 12.29
N MET A 170 2.73 6.04 11.11
CA MET A 170 1.96 6.62 10.01
C MET A 170 0.47 6.80 10.37
N GLY A 171 -0.16 5.79 10.98
CA GLY A 171 -1.55 5.88 11.43
C GLY A 171 -1.79 7.00 12.45
N VAL A 172 -0.85 7.22 13.36
CA VAL A 172 -0.90 8.37 14.29
C VAL A 172 -0.82 9.69 13.54
N PHE A 173 0.11 9.84 12.59
CA PHE A 173 0.22 11.05 11.77
C PHE A 173 -1.03 11.31 10.92
N GLU A 174 -1.62 10.27 10.35
CA GLU A 174 -2.88 10.38 9.59
C GLU A 174 -4.04 10.85 10.47
N ILE A 175 -4.17 10.31 11.69
CA ILE A 175 -5.21 10.73 12.63
C ILE A 175 -5.02 12.22 13.03
N ILE A 176 -3.79 12.61 13.36
CA ILE A 176 -3.47 13.99 13.73
C ILE A 176 -3.76 14.92 12.53
N GLY A 177 -3.33 14.54 11.33
CA GLY A 177 -3.59 15.29 10.10
C GLY A 177 -5.09 15.47 9.82
N GLY A 178 -5.87 14.41 9.95
CA GLY A 178 -7.32 14.45 9.79
C GLY A 178 -8.02 15.34 10.82
N LEU A 179 -7.56 15.33 12.08
CA LEU A 179 -8.09 16.21 13.14
C LEU A 179 -7.74 17.69 12.91
N ILE A 180 -6.55 17.98 12.39
CA ILE A 180 -6.15 19.34 12.00
C ILE A 180 -7.03 19.83 10.85
N LEU A 181 -7.24 18.98 9.83
CA LEU A 181 -8.10 19.28 8.69
C LEU A 181 -9.53 19.59 9.13
N ARG A 182 -10.08 18.80 10.06
CA ARG A 182 -11.39 19.07 10.68
C ARG A 182 -11.49 20.46 11.30
N ARG A 183 -10.47 20.88 12.06
CA ARG A 183 -10.45 22.21 12.70
C ARG A 183 -10.45 23.34 11.66
N MET A 184 -9.70 23.18 10.57
CA MET A 184 -9.64 24.19 9.51
C MET A 184 -11.00 24.35 8.80
N VAL A 185 -11.71 23.25 8.55
CA VAL A 185 -13.04 23.26 7.94
C VAL A 185 -14.04 23.98 8.85
N SER A 186 -14.10 23.63 10.14
CA SER A 186 -15.04 24.23 11.10
C SER A 186 -14.81 25.74 11.32
N THR A 187 -13.56 26.17 11.30
CA THR A 187 -13.22 27.62 11.43
C THR A 187 -13.69 28.39 10.20
N ARG A 188 -13.59 27.80 9.01
CA ARG A 188 -14.02 28.43 7.76
C ARG A 188 -15.53 28.57 7.67
N GLU A 189 -16.28 27.56 8.10
CA GLU A 189 -17.75 27.61 8.18
C GLU A 189 -18.22 28.67 9.16
N ALA A 190 -17.61 28.79 10.34
CA ALA A 190 -17.91 29.83 11.32
C ALA A 190 -17.65 31.24 10.79
N THR A 191 -16.59 31.44 9.98
CA THR A 191 -16.25 32.74 9.38
C THR A 191 -17.24 33.11 8.27
N LEU A 192 -17.75 32.14 7.50
CA LEU A 192 -18.74 32.36 6.43
C LEU A 192 -20.16 32.57 6.98
N ALA A 193 -20.47 32.03 8.14
CA ALA A 193 -21.80 32.20 8.80
C ALA A 193 -22.04 33.60 9.36
N GLY A 194 -21.03 34.44 9.46
CA GLY A 194 -21.13 35.82 9.98
C GLY A 194 -21.54 35.92 11.46
N PRO A 195 -21.40 37.08 12.11
CA PRO A 195 -21.83 37.23 13.49
C PRO A 195 -23.38 37.16 13.58
N PRO A 196 -23.92 36.46 14.60
CA PRO A 196 -25.34 36.41 14.82
C PRO A 196 -25.91 37.80 15.07
N GLY A 197 -26.62 38.36 14.12
CA GLY A 197 -27.24 39.70 14.25
C GLY A 197 -27.15 40.61 13.04
N SER A 198 -26.37 40.31 11.98
CA SER A 198 -26.24 41.23 10.84
C SER A 198 -27.45 41.24 9.88
N SER A 199 -28.35 40.28 9.99
CA SER A 199 -29.55 40.20 9.13
C SER A 199 -30.76 41.01 9.61
N ALA A 200 -30.68 41.64 10.78
CA ALA A 200 -31.83 42.38 11.37
C ALA A 200 -31.89 43.88 11.04
N MET A 201 -30.91 44.41 10.28
CA MET A 201 -30.82 45.88 10.05
C MET A 201 -31.24 46.37 8.65
N THR A 202 -31.80 45.51 7.78
CA THR A 202 -32.15 45.93 6.39
C THR A 202 -33.65 45.98 6.07
N THR A 203 -34.54 45.99 7.08
CA THR A 203 -36.00 46.08 6.82
C THR A 203 -36.66 47.22 7.60
N SER A 204 -36.05 48.41 7.67
CA SER A 204 -36.75 49.65 8.10
C SER A 204 -36.20 50.84 7.34
N GLY A 205 -36.73 51.05 6.13
CA GLY A 205 -36.51 52.22 5.30
C GLY A 205 -37.52 52.28 4.18
#